data_82c4b048895b9dc9f261aa9aa14c88ff
#
_entry.id   82c4b048895b9dc9f261aa9aa14c88ff
#
_cell.length_a   1.000
_cell.length_b   1.000
_cell.length_c   1.000
_cell.angle_alpha   90.00
_cell.angle_beta   90.00
_cell.angle_gamma   90.00
#
_symmetry.space_group_name_H-M   'P 1'
#
loop_
_entity.id
_entity.type
_entity.pdbx_description
1 polymer ?
#
loop_
_entity_poly.entity_id
_entity_poly.type
_entity_poly.pdbx_seq_one_letter_code
_entity_poly.pdbx_strand_id
1 'polypeptide(L)'
;MKPLTADFRSDTVTRPTEGMLRAMAAAPVGDDVLGDDPTVQRLESVLAERFGMEAGLFCPSGTMTNQIAVNVHTRPGDELICSKLAHVYNYEGGGLAFNSGVQVRVGGDNYGRLTAADAEALLQPMDNVHAAPTRLVVAENTSNKGGGTTLGIDSLRELGTFARQHHLGYHLDGARLFNALVADREQPEEYGRIFDSISICLSKGLGAPVGSVLLGSADFIREGRRIRKRFGGGMRQAGYLAAAGLYALEHHVERLAEDHARAASLATHMAQLPYVAEIKPAATNMVLFRLQDGLDGSDLLAHLSSFGIQLIAMDRYWLRAVLHYDVGDAEVQRLTDGLASWEI
;
A
#
# COMPACT_ATOMS: atom_id res chain seq x y z
N MET A 1 0.31 10.82 -33.24
CA MET A 1 0.07 10.67 -31.79
C MET A 1 -0.03 9.19 -31.51
N LYS A 2 0.73 8.63 -30.56
CA LYS A 2 0.40 7.30 -30.05
C LYS A 2 -1.01 7.40 -29.44
N PRO A 3 -1.90 6.42 -29.69
CA PRO A 3 -3.21 6.43 -29.07
C PRO A 3 -3.04 6.53 -27.55
N LEU A 4 -3.94 7.25 -26.88
CA LEU A 4 -3.99 7.33 -25.41
C LEU A 4 -3.97 5.89 -24.87
N THR A 5 -2.93 5.54 -24.14
CA THR A 5 -2.76 4.23 -23.54
C THR A 5 -3.65 4.14 -22.30
N ALA A 6 -4.55 3.15 -22.27
CA ALA A 6 -5.25 2.76 -21.06
C ALA A 6 -4.28 1.95 -20.18
N ASP A 7 -3.78 2.57 -19.10
CA ASP A 7 -2.71 1.99 -18.30
C ASP A 7 -3.28 1.42 -16.97
N PHE A 8 -3.49 0.11 -16.95
CA PHE A 8 -3.97 -0.64 -15.78
C PHE A 8 -2.85 -1.34 -15.00
N ARG A 9 -1.58 -1.01 -15.24
CA ARG A 9 -0.45 -1.68 -14.58
C ARG A 9 -0.46 -1.49 -13.07
N SER A 10 -0.75 -0.27 -12.63
CA SER A 10 -0.74 0.10 -11.21
C SER A 10 -1.41 1.46 -11.01
N ASP A 11 -2.00 1.70 -9.84
CA ASP A 11 -2.44 3.02 -9.40
C ASP A 11 -1.27 3.98 -9.09
N THR A 12 -0.03 3.51 -9.15
CA THR A 12 1.17 4.36 -9.06
C THR A 12 1.47 5.15 -10.35
N VAL A 13 0.76 4.87 -11.45
CA VAL A 13 0.90 5.62 -12.71
C VAL A 13 -0.03 6.84 -12.79
N THR A 14 -0.88 7.04 -11.78
CA THR A 14 -1.80 8.19 -11.68
C THR A 14 -1.06 9.51 -11.75
N ARG A 15 -1.70 10.51 -12.37
CA ARG A 15 -1.16 11.86 -12.54
C ARG A 15 -1.95 12.86 -11.71
N PRO A 16 -1.32 13.92 -11.20
CA PRO A 16 -2.04 14.96 -10.47
C PRO A 16 -3.13 15.59 -11.33
N THR A 17 -4.31 15.76 -10.74
CA THR A 17 -5.41 16.50 -11.39
C THR A 17 -5.07 17.99 -11.48
N GLU A 18 -5.77 18.74 -12.35
CA GLU A 18 -5.63 20.20 -12.42
C GLU A 18 -5.88 20.89 -11.07
N GLY A 19 -6.88 20.44 -10.30
CA GLY A 19 -7.16 20.97 -8.97
C GLY A 19 -6.00 20.76 -8.03
N MET A 20 -5.41 19.55 -8.06
CA MET A 20 -4.22 19.21 -7.27
C MET A 20 -3.02 20.07 -7.68
N LEU A 21 -2.75 20.24 -8.99
CA LEU A 21 -1.66 21.10 -9.48
C LEU A 21 -1.84 22.57 -9.04
N ARG A 22 -3.07 23.10 -9.07
CA ARG A 22 -3.37 24.43 -8.54
C ARG A 22 -3.10 24.54 -7.04
N ALA A 23 -3.51 23.53 -6.26
CA ALA A 23 -3.24 23.46 -4.81
C ALA A 23 -1.73 23.44 -4.52
N MET A 24 -0.98 22.66 -5.27
CA MET A 24 0.49 22.61 -5.18
C MET A 24 1.11 23.96 -5.46
N ALA A 25 0.73 24.64 -6.57
CA ALA A 25 1.29 25.94 -6.96
C ALA A 25 0.98 27.07 -5.96
N ALA A 26 -0.14 26.96 -5.25
CA ALA A 26 -0.59 27.97 -4.27
C ALA A 26 -0.12 27.67 -2.83
N ALA A 27 0.57 26.54 -2.59
CA ALA A 27 0.93 26.10 -1.24
C ALA A 27 1.91 27.07 -0.56
N PRO A 28 1.64 27.53 0.67
CA PRO A 28 2.65 28.17 1.49
C PRO A 28 3.70 27.14 1.90
N VAL A 29 4.97 27.49 1.77
CA VAL A 29 6.09 26.58 2.00
C VAL A 29 7.14 27.18 2.92
N GLY A 30 7.91 26.30 3.57
CA GLY A 30 9.07 26.59 4.38
C GLY A 30 10.10 25.46 4.28
N ASP A 31 11.08 25.41 5.17
CA ASP A 31 12.05 24.30 5.22
C ASP A 31 11.53 23.19 6.15
N ASP A 32 11.09 22.05 5.59
CA ASP A 32 10.61 20.90 6.36
C ASP A 32 11.67 20.32 7.31
N VAL A 33 12.96 20.42 6.97
CA VAL A 33 14.04 19.94 7.85
C VAL A 33 14.23 20.82 9.08
N LEU A 34 13.94 22.11 8.96
CA LEU A 34 13.90 23.04 10.09
C LEU A 34 12.57 23.02 10.84
N GLY A 35 11.56 22.37 10.26
CA GLY A 35 10.21 22.29 10.80
C GLY A 35 9.37 23.55 10.51
N ASP A 36 9.70 24.31 9.46
CA ASP A 36 9.07 25.60 9.14
C ASP A 36 8.03 25.50 8.01
N ASP A 37 7.88 24.32 7.36
CA ASP A 37 6.93 24.16 6.25
C ASP A 37 5.50 23.98 6.77
N PRO A 38 4.62 25.00 6.65
CA PRO A 38 3.28 24.95 7.24
C PRO A 38 2.36 23.96 6.55
N THR A 39 2.58 23.68 5.26
CA THR A 39 1.75 22.74 4.49
C THR A 39 2.10 21.29 4.84
N VAL A 40 3.39 20.99 5.08
CA VAL A 40 3.81 19.68 5.60
C VAL A 40 3.23 19.45 6.99
N GLN A 41 3.38 20.42 7.91
CA GLN A 41 2.80 20.35 9.26
C GLN A 41 1.28 20.10 9.20
N ARG A 42 0.57 20.80 8.31
CA ARG A 42 -0.88 20.61 8.15
C ARG A 42 -1.24 19.22 7.66
N LEU A 43 -0.51 18.65 6.69
CA LEU A 43 -0.72 17.28 6.20
C LEU A 43 -0.48 16.25 7.31
N GLU A 44 0.64 16.39 8.05
CA GLU A 44 0.98 15.52 9.18
C GLU A 44 -0.11 15.56 10.26
N SER A 45 -0.58 16.75 10.65
CA SER A 45 -1.66 16.92 11.63
C SER A 45 -3.00 16.35 11.18
N VAL A 46 -3.42 16.64 9.95
CA VAL A 46 -4.71 16.15 9.40
C VAL A 46 -4.78 14.62 9.42
N LEU A 47 -3.69 13.94 9.05
CA LEU A 47 -3.66 12.49 9.07
C LEU A 47 -3.55 11.94 10.49
N ALA A 48 -2.74 12.53 11.35
CA ALA A 48 -2.65 12.14 12.77
C ALA A 48 -4.02 12.27 13.44
N GLU A 49 -4.71 13.40 13.30
CA GLU A 49 -6.06 13.63 13.82
C GLU A 49 -7.06 12.61 13.27
N ARG A 50 -7.06 12.36 11.95
CA ARG A 50 -7.99 11.42 11.30
C ARG A 50 -7.86 9.99 11.82
N PHE A 51 -6.66 9.57 12.20
CA PHE A 51 -6.41 8.25 12.76
C PHE A 51 -6.35 8.22 14.29
N GLY A 52 -6.54 9.35 14.97
CA GLY A 52 -6.44 9.44 16.42
C GLY A 52 -5.04 9.13 16.95
N MET A 53 -4.00 9.44 16.16
CA MET A 53 -2.59 9.29 16.55
C MET A 53 -1.96 10.63 16.91
N GLU A 54 -0.83 10.62 17.63
CA GLU A 54 -0.25 11.84 18.20
C GLU A 54 0.50 12.69 17.16
N ALA A 55 1.13 12.05 16.16
CA ALA A 55 1.98 12.76 15.21
C ALA A 55 2.09 12.03 13.87
N GLY A 56 2.53 12.79 12.85
CA GLY A 56 2.84 12.31 11.51
C GLY A 56 4.24 12.69 11.05
N LEU A 57 4.75 11.97 10.04
CA LEU A 57 6.01 12.23 9.37
C LEU A 57 5.85 12.06 7.86
N PHE A 58 5.88 13.17 7.12
CA PHE A 58 5.83 13.14 5.67
C PHE A 58 7.15 12.63 5.07
N CYS A 59 7.07 11.67 4.16
CA CYS A 59 8.20 11.04 3.49
C CYS A 59 7.98 10.96 1.97
N PRO A 60 9.06 10.86 1.16
CA PRO A 60 8.94 10.73 -0.30
C PRO A 60 8.20 9.47 -0.76
N SER A 61 8.23 8.37 -0.01
CA SER A 61 7.68 7.08 -0.46
C SER A 61 7.20 6.22 0.71
N GLY A 62 6.29 5.27 0.40
CA GLY A 62 5.84 4.24 1.35
C GLY A 62 6.95 3.28 1.77
N THR A 63 7.88 2.96 0.86
CA THR A 63 9.09 2.19 1.23
C THR A 63 9.86 2.89 2.34
N MET A 64 10.04 4.21 2.24
CA MET A 64 10.76 4.95 3.29
C MET A 64 10.01 4.95 4.62
N THR A 65 8.70 5.14 4.63
CA THR A 65 7.89 5.11 5.86
C THR A 65 7.95 3.74 6.53
N ASN A 66 7.84 2.64 5.78
CA ASN A 66 8.00 1.29 6.29
C ASN A 66 9.40 1.04 6.85
N GLN A 67 10.45 1.41 6.11
CA GLN A 67 11.84 1.23 6.55
C GLN A 67 12.14 2.05 7.81
N ILE A 68 11.60 3.27 7.95
CA ILE A 68 11.69 4.07 9.16
C ILE A 68 10.97 3.36 10.32
N ALA A 69 9.75 2.89 10.09
CA ALA A 69 8.97 2.21 11.13
C ALA A 69 9.71 0.99 11.67
N VAL A 70 10.19 0.11 10.78
CA VAL A 70 10.96 -1.07 11.19
C VAL A 70 12.22 -0.68 11.96
N ASN A 71 12.96 0.34 11.50
CA ASN A 71 14.18 0.79 12.16
C ASN A 71 13.94 1.38 13.57
N VAL A 72 12.80 2.05 13.79
CA VAL A 72 12.43 2.55 15.14
C VAL A 72 12.01 1.43 16.07
N HIS A 73 11.23 0.45 15.56
CA HIS A 73 10.71 -0.66 16.36
C HIS A 73 11.76 -1.73 16.72
N THR A 74 12.87 -1.79 15.99
CA THR A 74 13.82 -2.89 16.10
C THR A 74 15.26 -2.42 16.27
N ARG A 75 16.13 -3.39 16.55
CA ARG A 75 17.59 -3.22 16.57
C ARG A 75 18.23 -4.29 15.68
N PRO A 76 19.45 -4.08 15.17
CA PRO A 76 20.17 -5.12 14.43
C PRO A 76 20.26 -6.42 15.25
N GLY A 77 19.88 -7.53 14.62
CA GLY A 77 19.79 -8.86 15.23
C GLY A 77 18.40 -9.23 15.76
N ASP A 78 17.46 -8.29 15.79
CA ASP A 78 16.06 -8.59 16.08
C ASP A 78 15.37 -9.29 14.89
N GLU A 79 14.18 -9.82 15.14
CA GLU A 79 13.33 -10.48 14.16
C GLU A 79 11.97 -9.78 14.06
N LEU A 80 11.40 -9.73 12.86
CA LEU A 80 10.00 -9.35 12.63
C LEU A 80 9.20 -10.51 11.99
N ILE A 81 7.89 -10.51 12.25
CA ILE A 81 6.92 -11.41 11.62
C ILE A 81 6.05 -10.62 10.64
N CYS A 82 5.87 -11.13 9.43
CA CYS A 82 4.94 -10.56 8.44
C CYS A 82 4.32 -11.65 7.55
N SER A 83 3.34 -11.26 6.72
CA SER A 83 2.82 -12.16 5.69
C SER A 83 3.92 -12.49 4.66
N LYS A 84 3.93 -13.74 4.16
CA LYS A 84 4.80 -14.16 3.04
C LYS A 84 4.57 -13.33 1.77
N LEU A 85 3.42 -12.67 1.66
CA LEU A 85 3.07 -11.78 0.55
C LEU A 85 3.34 -10.29 0.83
N ALA A 86 3.78 -9.93 2.04
CA ALA A 86 3.98 -8.55 2.46
C ALA A 86 4.95 -7.79 1.55
N HIS A 87 4.61 -6.53 1.26
CA HIS A 87 5.41 -5.64 0.41
C HIS A 87 6.79 -5.38 1.02
N VAL A 88 6.87 -5.15 2.32
CA VAL A 88 8.12 -4.93 3.06
C VAL A 88 9.13 -6.06 2.88
N TYR A 89 8.65 -7.30 2.70
CA TYR A 89 9.48 -8.48 2.48
C TYR A 89 9.86 -8.67 1.01
N ASN A 90 8.90 -8.45 0.08
CA ASN A 90 9.06 -8.84 -1.32
C ASN A 90 9.55 -7.72 -2.25
N TYR A 91 9.29 -6.43 -1.93
CA TYR A 91 9.41 -5.34 -2.91
C TYR A 91 10.19 -4.11 -2.43
N GLU A 92 10.89 -4.20 -1.31
CA GLU A 92 11.65 -3.07 -0.76
C GLU A 92 13.18 -3.26 -0.87
N GLY A 93 13.63 -4.01 -1.88
CA GLY A 93 15.03 -4.10 -2.26
C GLY A 93 15.96 -4.68 -1.19
N GLY A 94 15.45 -5.55 -0.29
CA GLY A 94 16.23 -6.06 0.84
C GLY A 94 16.41 -5.04 1.97
N GLY A 95 15.60 -3.97 1.97
CA GLY A 95 15.72 -2.85 2.90
C GLY A 95 15.65 -3.25 4.37
N LEU A 96 14.86 -4.27 4.73
CA LEU A 96 14.76 -4.76 6.11
C LEU A 96 16.13 -5.20 6.67
N ALA A 97 16.86 -5.99 5.88
CA ALA A 97 18.21 -6.41 6.27
C ALA A 97 19.21 -5.25 6.19
N PHE A 98 19.16 -4.46 5.09
CA PHE A 98 20.14 -3.40 4.84
C PHE A 98 20.01 -2.23 5.82
N ASN A 99 18.79 -1.73 6.06
CA ASN A 99 18.55 -0.53 6.86
C ASN A 99 18.44 -0.82 8.36
N SER A 100 17.92 -1.99 8.74
CA SER A 100 17.61 -2.31 10.14
C SER A 100 18.34 -3.52 10.68
N GLY A 101 18.98 -4.33 9.81
CA GLY A 101 19.71 -5.53 10.23
C GLY A 101 18.81 -6.59 10.85
N VAL A 102 17.53 -6.66 10.45
CA VAL A 102 16.56 -7.57 11.05
C VAL A 102 16.40 -8.85 10.23
N GLN A 103 16.13 -9.95 10.94
CA GLN A 103 15.67 -11.21 10.36
C GLN A 103 14.16 -11.13 10.12
N VAL A 104 13.66 -11.88 9.14
CA VAL A 104 12.24 -11.90 8.80
C VAL A 104 11.70 -13.34 8.88
N ARG A 105 10.59 -13.53 9.59
CA ARG A 105 9.77 -14.73 9.52
C ARG A 105 8.48 -14.44 8.78
N VAL A 106 8.16 -15.33 7.86
CA VAL A 106 6.97 -15.15 7.02
C VAL A 106 5.98 -16.28 7.22
N GLY A 107 4.69 -15.93 7.24
CA GLY A 107 3.58 -16.88 7.34
C GLY A 107 2.35 -16.41 6.59
N GLY A 108 1.19 -16.88 7.02
CA GLY A 108 -0.09 -16.49 6.48
C GLY A 108 -0.49 -17.18 5.17
N ASP A 109 -1.65 -16.80 4.65
CA ASP A 109 -2.31 -17.43 3.51
C ASP A 109 -1.87 -16.87 2.14
N ASN A 110 -2.55 -17.30 1.07
CA ASN A 110 -2.29 -16.85 -0.30
C ASN A 110 -3.04 -15.55 -0.66
N TYR A 111 -3.74 -14.96 0.31
CA TYR A 111 -4.41 -13.66 0.19
C TYR A 111 -3.69 -12.55 0.98
N GLY A 112 -2.59 -12.90 1.66
CA GLY A 112 -1.79 -11.98 2.45
C GLY A 112 -2.28 -11.80 3.89
N ARG A 113 -3.22 -12.63 4.33
CA ARG A 113 -3.71 -12.61 5.70
C ARG A 113 -2.71 -13.32 6.61
N LEU A 114 -2.36 -12.65 7.71
CA LEU A 114 -1.58 -13.21 8.81
C LEU A 114 -2.47 -13.18 10.05
N THR A 115 -2.82 -14.35 10.57
CA THR A 115 -3.65 -14.46 11.78
C THR A 115 -2.79 -14.45 13.05
N ALA A 116 -3.43 -14.24 14.21
CA ALA A 116 -2.75 -14.36 15.50
C ALA A 116 -2.18 -15.80 15.70
N ALA A 117 -2.89 -16.83 15.23
CA ALA A 117 -2.40 -18.21 15.30
C ALA A 117 -1.17 -18.46 14.39
N ASP A 118 -1.13 -17.84 13.20
CA ASP A 118 0.05 -17.89 12.34
C ASP A 118 1.24 -17.20 13.03
N ALA A 119 1.03 -16.05 13.64
CA ALA A 119 2.07 -15.30 14.32
C ALA A 119 2.59 -16.04 15.57
N GLU A 120 1.71 -16.68 16.33
CA GLU A 120 2.07 -17.53 17.47
C GLU A 120 2.98 -18.70 17.05
N ALA A 121 2.65 -19.37 15.93
CA ALA A 121 3.45 -20.48 15.41
C ALA A 121 4.85 -20.04 14.93
N LEU A 122 5.03 -18.75 14.63
CA LEU A 122 6.28 -18.16 14.18
C LEU A 122 7.11 -17.54 15.33
N LEU A 123 6.47 -17.28 16.48
CA LEU A 123 7.13 -16.61 17.61
C LEU A 123 8.29 -17.46 18.16
N GLN A 124 9.42 -16.82 18.41
CA GLN A 124 10.57 -17.47 19.00
C GLN A 124 10.59 -17.31 20.53
N PRO A 125 10.94 -18.38 21.29
CA PRO A 125 11.12 -18.27 22.73
C PRO A 125 12.20 -17.24 23.08
N MET A 126 11.89 -16.33 23.98
CA MET A 126 12.81 -15.24 24.39
C MET A 126 14.07 -15.69 25.11
N ASP A 127 14.05 -16.88 25.68
CA ASP A 127 15.18 -17.52 26.39
C ASP A 127 16.07 -18.40 25.47
N ASN A 128 15.69 -18.53 24.20
CA ASN A 128 16.46 -19.30 23.22
C ASN A 128 17.59 -18.44 22.62
N VAL A 129 18.81 -18.63 23.12
CA VAL A 129 20.01 -17.91 22.64
C VAL A 129 20.39 -18.21 21.18
N HIS A 130 19.80 -19.23 20.56
CA HIS A 130 20.04 -19.59 19.16
C HIS A 130 19.09 -18.90 18.20
N ALA A 131 18.05 -18.22 18.68
CA ALA A 131 17.06 -17.55 17.86
C ALA A 131 17.16 -16.03 18.02
N ALA A 132 16.90 -15.28 16.92
CA ALA A 132 16.72 -13.86 16.98
C ALA A 132 15.44 -13.53 17.78
N PRO A 133 15.46 -12.55 18.70
CA PRO A 133 14.26 -12.18 19.46
C PRO A 133 13.25 -11.48 18.54
N THR A 134 12.02 -11.98 18.51
CA THR A 134 10.93 -11.31 17.78
C THR A 134 10.55 -10.00 18.47
N ARG A 135 10.48 -8.91 17.72
CA ARG A 135 10.20 -7.55 18.25
C ARG A 135 9.05 -6.83 17.54
N LEU A 136 8.68 -7.26 16.36
CA LEU A 136 7.72 -6.54 15.53
C LEU A 136 6.82 -7.50 14.76
N VAL A 137 5.54 -7.16 14.67
CA VAL A 137 4.60 -7.73 13.70
C VAL A 137 4.25 -6.65 12.68
N VAL A 138 4.31 -7.01 11.40
CA VAL A 138 3.93 -6.11 10.30
C VAL A 138 2.73 -6.69 9.56
N ALA A 139 1.62 -5.97 9.56
CA ALA A 139 0.46 -6.24 8.72
C ALA A 139 0.47 -5.35 7.47
N GLU A 140 -0.19 -5.80 6.39
CA GLU A 140 -0.37 -5.01 5.16
C GLU A 140 -1.86 -4.99 4.79
N ASN A 141 -2.47 -3.80 4.71
CA ASN A 141 -3.84 -3.62 4.28
C ASN A 141 -3.97 -2.44 3.29
N THR A 142 -4.46 -2.68 2.06
CA THR A 142 -4.86 -3.94 1.44
C THR A 142 -3.64 -4.73 0.95
N SER A 143 -3.74 -6.08 0.91
CA SER A 143 -2.63 -6.91 0.45
C SER A 143 -2.43 -6.80 -1.06
N ASN A 144 -1.29 -6.28 -1.49
CA ASN A 144 -0.96 -6.07 -2.91
C ASN A 144 -0.85 -7.41 -3.68
N LYS A 145 -0.03 -8.35 -3.21
CA LYS A 145 0.10 -9.70 -3.82
C LYS A 145 -1.13 -10.58 -3.56
N GLY A 146 -1.93 -10.23 -2.57
CA GLY A 146 -3.22 -10.85 -2.31
C GLY A 146 -4.32 -10.48 -3.29
N GLY A 147 -4.08 -9.50 -4.19
CA GLY A 147 -5.07 -9.03 -5.17
C GLY A 147 -5.95 -7.89 -4.64
N GLY A 148 -5.43 -7.07 -3.73
CA GLY A 148 -6.20 -5.98 -3.10
C GLY A 148 -7.16 -6.46 -2.00
N THR A 149 -6.92 -7.65 -1.46
CA THR A 149 -7.72 -8.22 -0.37
C THR A 149 -7.62 -7.35 0.88
N THR A 150 -8.76 -7.10 1.52
CA THR A 150 -8.83 -6.46 2.85
C THR A 150 -8.66 -7.51 3.95
N LEU A 151 -8.09 -7.08 5.08
CA LEU A 151 -7.88 -7.97 6.22
C LEU A 151 -9.04 -7.92 7.23
N GLY A 152 -9.86 -6.89 7.18
CA GLY A 152 -10.93 -6.61 8.14
C GLY A 152 -10.41 -6.26 9.54
N ILE A 153 -11.06 -5.27 10.17
CA ILE A 153 -10.60 -4.68 11.43
C ILE A 153 -10.55 -5.69 12.59
N ASP A 154 -11.44 -6.69 12.61
CA ASP A 154 -11.48 -7.67 13.68
C ASP A 154 -10.25 -8.60 13.66
N SER A 155 -9.84 -9.08 12.49
CA SER A 155 -8.61 -9.88 12.34
C SER A 155 -7.38 -9.07 12.74
N LEU A 156 -7.33 -7.78 12.35
CA LEU A 156 -6.25 -6.88 12.72
C LEU A 156 -6.22 -6.62 14.24
N ARG A 157 -7.38 -6.54 14.88
CA ARG A 157 -7.51 -6.36 16.33
C ARG A 157 -7.05 -7.60 17.11
N GLU A 158 -7.36 -8.80 16.62
CA GLU A 158 -6.87 -10.06 17.19
C GLU A 158 -5.35 -10.15 17.11
N LEU A 159 -4.77 -9.86 15.95
CA LEU A 159 -3.31 -9.84 15.75
C LEU A 159 -2.64 -8.75 16.61
N GLY A 160 -3.25 -7.58 16.77
CA GLY A 160 -2.78 -6.51 17.66
C GLY A 160 -2.86 -6.91 19.14
N THR A 161 -3.87 -7.71 19.53
CA THR A 161 -3.96 -8.25 20.88
C THR A 161 -2.83 -9.24 21.16
N PHE A 162 -2.55 -10.15 20.20
CA PHE A 162 -1.39 -11.02 20.24
C PHE A 162 -0.07 -10.22 20.39
N ALA A 163 0.14 -9.21 19.55
CA ALA A 163 1.35 -8.39 19.62
C ALA A 163 1.55 -7.76 20.99
N ARG A 164 0.49 -7.17 21.58
CA ARG A 164 0.54 -6.59 22.94
C ARG A 164 0.83 -7.62 24.02
N GLN A 165 0.22 -8.82 23.96
CA GLN A 165 0.46 -9.89 24.94
C GLN A 165 1.91 -10.37 24.95
N HIS A 166 2.58 -10.31 23.80
CA HIS A 166 3.98 -10.70 23.65
C HIS A 166 4.96 -9.53 23.67
N HIS A 167 4.50 -8.30 24.00
CA HIS A 167 5.31 -7.07 24.05
C HIS A 167 6.03 -6.78 22.72
N LEU A 168 5.36 -7.05 21.59
CA LEU A 168 5.84 -6.77 20.25
C LEU A 168 5.27 -5.44 19.75
N GLY A 169 6.07 -4.71 18.97
CA GLY A 169 5.55 -3.59 18.20
C GLY A 169 4.57 -4.10 17.13
N TYR A 170 3.62 -3.26 16.75
CA TYR A 170 2.65 -3.58 15.69
C TYR A 170 2.56 -2.45 14.67
N HIS A 171 3.07 -2.72 13.45
CA HIS A 171 3.11 -1.77 12.34
C HIS A 171 2.14 -2.17 11.22
N LEU A 172 1.46 -1.17 10.64
CA LEU A 172 0.64 -1.33 9.45
C LEU A 172 1.32 -0.71 8.23
N ASP A 173 1.63 -1.54 7.23
CA ASP A 173 1.80 -1.07 5.86
C ASP A 173 0.41 -0.79 5.26
N GLY A 174 0.01 0.46 5.35
CA GLY A 174 -1.26 0.99 4.86
C GLY A 174 -1.14 1.64 3.49
N ALA A 175 -0.31 1.08 2.60
CA ALA A 175 -0.07 1.64 1.27
C ALA A 175 -1.35 1.88 0.46
N ARG A 176 -2.42 1.11 0.72
CA ARG A 176 -3.77 1.31 0.17
C ARG A 176 -4.85 1.27 1.25
N LEU A 177 -4.54 1.76 2.44
CA LEU A 177 -5.46 1.71 3.57
C LEU A 177 -6.80 2.40 3.29
N PHE A 178 -6.79 3.54 2.59
CA PHE A 178 -8.03 4.21 2.21
C PHE A 178 -8.93 3.36 1.30
N ASN A 179 -8.36 2.46 0.47
CA ASN A 179 -9.18 1.48 -0.25
C ASN A 179 -9.86 0.48 0.70
N ALA A 180 -9.16 -0.01 1.73
CA ALA A 180 -9.78 -0.89 2.74
C ALA A 180 -10.89 -0.16 3.51
N LEU A 181 -10.62 1.06 4.02
CA LEU A 181 -11.59 1.87 4.76
C LEU A 181 -12.88 2.10 3.96
N VAL A 182 -12.76 2.41 2.66
CA VAL A 182 -13.93 2.63 1.79
C VAL A 182 -14.67 1.32 1.50
N ALA A 183 -13.94 0.23 1.23
CA ALA A 183 -14.54 -1.07 0.91
C ALA A 183 -15.30 -1.67 2.09
N ASP A 184 -14.68 -1.66 3.26
CA ASP A 184 -15.20 -2.30 4.48
C ASP A 184 -16.04 -1.32 5.34
N ARG A 185 -16.07 -0.03 4.97
CA ARG A 185 -16.75 1.05 5.71
C ARG A 185 -16.25 1.19 7.14
N GLU A 186 -14.96 1.01 7.33
CA GLU A 186 -14.29 1.07 8.62
C GLU A 186 -13.84 2.50 8.96
N GLN A 187 -13.64 2.79 10.24
CA GLN A 187 -13.25 4.13 10.69
C GLN A 187 -11.74 4.20 10.92
N PRO A 188 -11.07 5.27 10.44
CA PRO A 188 -9.62 5.42 10.59
C PRO A 188 -9.14 5.36 12.05
N GLU A 189 -9.92 5.92 12.99
CA GLU A 189 -9.57 5.98 14.41
C GLU A 189 -9.47 4.59 15.06
N GLU A 190 -10.17 3.59 14.53
CA GLU A 190 -10.06 2.21 15.01
C GLU A 190 -8.67 1.64 14.73
N TYR A 191 -8.09 1.97 13.56
CA TYR A 191 -6.74 1.60 13.20
C TYR A 191 -5.70 2.25 14.12
N GLY A 192 -5.84 3.54 14.40
CA GLY A 192 -4.93 4.23 15.33
C GLY A 192 -4.94 3.69 16.75
N ARG A 193 -6.05 3.04 17.19
CA ARG A 193 -6.12 2.36 18.50
C ARG A 193 -5.48 0.98 18.51
N ILE A 194 -5.29 0.37 17.36
CA ILE A 194 -4.79 -1.02 17.22
C ILE A 194 -3.28 -1.01 16.99
N PHE A 195 -2.77 -0.12 16.14
CA PHE A 195 -1.39 -0.10 15.70
C PHE A 195 -0.54 0.92 16.44
N ASP A 196 0.73 0.58 16.69
CA ASP A 196 1.73 1.51 17.21
C ASP A 196 2.22 2.49 16.14
N SER A 197 2.20 2.06 14.88
CA SER A 197 2.55 2.91 13.75
C SER A 197 1.84 2.48 12.46
N ILE A 198 1.51 3.47 11.62
CA ILE A 198 0.79 3.26 10.35
C ILE A 198 1.52 4.02 9.24
N SER A 199 1.84 3.35 8.14
CA SER A 199 2.31 3.96 6.89
C SER A 199 1.15 4.17 5.93
N ILE A 200 0.98 5.38 5.38
CA ILE A 200 -0.11 5.73 4.46
C ILE A 200 0.48 6.31 3.19
N CYS A 201 0.27 5.67 2.03
CA CYS A 201 0.67 6.24 0.75
C CYS A 201 -0.39 7.20 0.20
N LEU A 202 0.07 8.32 -0.34
CA LEU A 202 -0.75 9.31 -1.04
C LEU A 202 -0.61 9.19 -2.56
N SER A 203 0.45 8.55 -3.05
CA SER A 203 0.88 8.47 -4.45
C SER A 203 0.41 7.22 -5.19
N LYS A 204 -0.80 6.76 -4.90
CA LYS A 204 -1.46 5.62 -5.55
C LYS A 204 -2.89 6.00 -5.95
N GLY A 205 -3.92 5.25 -5.56
CA GLY A 205 -5.31 5.55 -5.87
C GLY A 205 -5.77 6.96 -5.46
N LEU A 206 -5.13 7.57 -4.46
CA LEU A 206 -5.35 8.97 -4.07
C LEU A 206 -4.78 9.99 -5.06
N GLY A 207 -3.83 9.61 -5.92
CA GLY A 207 -3.36 10.40 -7.06
C GLY A 207 -2.35 11.50 -6.76
N ALA A 208 -1.83 11.63 -5.53
CA ALA A 208 -0.73 12.56 -5.29
C ALA A 208 0.53 12.09 -6.05
N PRO A 209 1.34 13.02 -6.61
CA PRO A 209 2.48 12.63 -7.45
C PRO A 209 3.58 11.94 -6.66
N VAL A 210 3.72 12.25 -5.38
CA VAL A 210 4.76 11.76 -4.47
C VAL A 210 4.22 11.81 -3.04
N GLY A 211 4.65 10.87 -2.21
CA GLY A 211 4.56 11.01 -0.79
C GLY A 211 3.77 9.92 -0.07
N SER A 212 4.18 9.77 1.17
CA SER A 212 3.55 8.92 2.18
C SER A 212 3.71 9.56 3.55
N VAL A 213 2.84 9.23 4.48
CA VAL A 213 2.92 9.72 5.86
C VAL A 213 3.02 8.52 6.81
N LEU A 214 4.00 8.54 7.68
CA LEU A 214 4.13 7.62 8.81
C LEU A 214 3.46 8.25 10.03
N LEU A 215 2.54 7.53 10.64
CA LEU A 215 1.83 7.95 11.86
C LEU A 215 2.31 7.14 13.07
N GLY A 216 2.27 7.74 14.25
CA GLY A 216 2.65 7.09 15.50
C GLY A 216 2.57 8.03 16.70
N SER A 217 3.15 7.59 17.83
CA SER A 217 3.31 8.47 18.98
C SER A 217 4.30 9.61 18.69
N ALA A 218 4.25 10.70 19.46
CA ALA A 218 5.15 11.84 19.28
C ALA A 218 6.63 11.43 19.43
N ASP A 219 6.93 10.54 20.35
CA ASP A 219 8.29 10.03 20.57
C ASP A 219 8.77 9.15 19.41
N PHE A 220 7.90 8.28 18.89
CA PHE A 220 8.16 7.44 17.74
C PHE A 220 8.46 8.30 16.48
N ILE A 221 7.65 9.30 16.23
CA ILE A 221 7.82 10.20 15.08
C ILE A 221 9.07 11.07 15.24
N ARG A 222 9.40 11.51 16.47
CA ARG A 222 10.64 12.25 16.73
C ARG A 222 11.89 11.43 16.37
N GLU A 223 11.92 10.14 16.71
CA GLU A 223 13.00 9.24 16.30
C GLU A 223 12.95 8.99 14.78
N GLY A 224 11.77 8.78 14.23
CA GLY A 224 11.54 8.61 12.79
C GLY A 224 12.10 9.77 11.95
N ARG A 225 12.01 11.03 12.43
CA ARG A 225 12.61 12.20 11.74
C ARG A 225 14.13 12.08 11.61
N ARG A 226 14.82 11.53 12.62
CA ARG A 226 16.27 11.29 12.58
C ARG A 226 16.62 10.21 11.54
N ILE A 227 15.81 9.15 11.46
CA ILE A 227 16.00 8.06 10.52
C ILE A 227 15.69 8.55 9.10
N ARG A 228 14.60 9.31 8.90
CA ARG A 228 14.28 9.95 7.62
C ARG A 228 15.46 10.76 7.10
N LYS A 229 16.13 11.52 7.99
CA LYS A 229 17.31 12.30 7.60
C LYS A 229 18.46 11.40 7.13
N ARG A 230 18.74 10.30 7.83
CA ARG A 230 19.76 9.32 7.44
C ARG A 230 19.48 8.67 6.09
N PHE A 231 18.20 8.41 5.79
CA PHE A 231 17.76 7.82 4.52
C PHE A 231 17.67 8.84 3.37
N GLY A 232 18.04 10.10 3.59
CA GLY A 232 18.01 11.15 2.57
C GLY A 232 16.61 11.71 2.28
N GLY A 233 15.60 11.37 3.08
CA GLY A 233 14.21 11.78 2.89
C GLY A 233 13.84 13.15 3.44
N GLY A 234 14.78 13.90 4.03
CA GLY A 234 14.56 15.29 4.44
C GLY A 234 14.60 16.21 3.23
N MET A 235 13.41 16.59 2.74
CA MET A 235 13.23 17.55 1.66
C MET A 235 13.18 18.98 2.22
N ARG A 236 13.28 20.00 1.37
CA ARG A 236 13.23 21.40 1.79
C ARG A 236 11.81 21.93 1.71
N GLN A 237 11.40 22.55 0.63
CA GLN A 237 10.04 23.08 0.42
C GLN A 237 9.09 21.95 0.00
N ALA A 238 8.91 20.99 0.87
CA ALA A 238 8.08 19.80 0.63
C ALA A 238 6.56 20.10 0.66
N GLY A 239 6.18 21.28 1.12
CA GLY A 239 4.80 21.73 1.16
C GLY A 239 4.13 21.74 -0.20
N TYR A 240 4.86 21.94 -1.30
CA TYR A 240 4.31 21.76 -2.64
C TYR A 240 3.76 20.36 -2.86
N LEU A 241 4.47 19.32 -2.39
CA LEU A 241 4.04 17.92 -2.49
C LEU A 241 2.98 17.59 -1.44
N ALA A 242 3.12 18.13 -0.24
CA ALA A 242 2.15 17.93 0.84
C ALA A 242 0.76 18.49 0.49
N ALA A 243 0.71 19.60 -0.25
CA ALA A 243 -0.55 20.19 -0.74
C ALA A 243 -1.32 19.24 -1.67
N ALA A 244 -0.62 18.46 -2.49
CA ALA A 244 -1.25 17.41 -3.29
C ALA A 244 -1.89 16.33 -2.39
N GLY A 245 -1.21 15.94 -1.31
CA GLY A 245 -1.74 15.02 -0.31
C GLY A 245 -2.98 15.55 0.37
N LEU A 246 -2.98 16.80 0.82
CA LEU A 246 -4.16 17.46 1.42
C LEU A 246 -5.34 17.48 0.44
N TYR A 247 -5.11 17.88 -0.81
CA TYR A 247 -6.13 17.88 -1.86
C TYR A 247 -6.71 16.47 -2.07
N ALA A 248 -5.84 15.46 -2.12
CA ALA A 248 -6.26 14.07 -2.28
C ALA A 248 -7.14 13.56 -1.12
N LEU A 249 -6.79 13.92 0.11
CA LEU A 249 -7.56 13.56 1.30
C LEU A 249 -8.95 14.20 1.35
N GLU A 250 -9.10 15.37 0.76
CA GLU A 250 -10.37 16.10 0.70
C GLU A 250 -11.27 15.64 -0.46
N HIS A 251 -10.67 15.29 -1.63
CA HIS A 251 -11.43 15.12 -2.86
C HIS A 251 -11.39 13.70 -3.44
N HIS A 252 -10.42 12.86 -3.06
CA HIS A 252 -10.19 11.60 -3.77
C HIS A 252 -10.51 10.34 -2.95
N VAL A 253 -10.77 10.46 -1.64
CA VAL A 253 -11.02 9.28 -0.79
C VAL A 253 -12.33 8.59 -1.18
N GLU A 254 -13.44 9.32 -1.21
CA GLU A 254 -14.75 8.72 -1.46
C GLU A 254 -14.88 8.14 -2.88
N ARG A 255 -14.23 8.76 -3.87
CA ARG A 255 -14.24 8.27 -5.24
C ARG A 255 -13.56 6.91 -5.43
N LEU A 256 -12.76 6.42 -4.48
CA LEU A 256 -12.19 5.06 -4.53
C LEU A 256 -13.27 3.98 -4.70
N ALA A 257 -14.49 4.25 -4.22
CA ALA A 257 -15.64 3.36 -4.42
C ALA A 257 -15.96 3.12 -5.92
N GLU A 258 -15.71 4.10 -6.79
CA GLU A 258 -15.89 3.94 -8.24
C GLU A 258 -14.88 2.95 -8.84
N ASP A 259 -13.62 3.03 -8.39
CA ASP A 259 -12.57 2.10 -8.81
C ASP A 259 -12.89 0.66 -8.37
N HIS A 260 -13.44 0.51 -7.15
CA HIS A 260 -13.89 -0.78 -6.63
C HIS A 260 -15.05 -1.35 -7.46
N ALA A 261 -16.05 -0.53 -7.80
CA ALA A 261 -17.18 -0.95 -8.63
C ALA A 261 -16.72 -1.39 -10.03
N ARG A 262 -15.80 -0.64 -10.65
CA ARG A 262 -15.21 -0.99 -11.94
C ARG A 262 -14.41 -2.29 -11.86
N ALA A 263 -13.62 -2.49 -10.79
CA ALA A 263 -12.86 -3.73 -10.58
C ALA A 263 -13.78 -4.95 -10.43
N ALA A 264 -14.85 -4.84 -9.66
CA ALA A 264 -15.82 -5.91 -9.47
C ALA A 264 -16.54 -6.26 -10.78
N SER A 265 -16.95 -5.26 -11.57
CA SER A 265 -17.55 -5.45 -12.90
C SER A 265 -16.59 -6.13 -13.87
N LEU A 266 -15.33 -5.69 -13.93
CA LEU A 266 -14.29 -6.28 -14.74
C LEU A 266 -14.03 -7.74 -14.35
N ALA A 267 -13.92 -8.05 -13.06
CA ALA A 267 -13.72 -9.41 -12.56
C ALA A 267 -14.89 -10.33 -12.95
N THR A 268 -16.13 -9.85 -12.88
CA THR A 268 -17.32 -10.60 -13.29
C THR A 268 -17.28 -10.94 -14.78
N HIS A 269 -16.86 -9.99 -15.63
CA HIS A 269 -16.70 -10.22 -17.05
C HIS A 269 -15.59 -11.25 -17.33
N MET A 270 -14.42 -11.06 -16.70
CA MET A 270 -13.26 -11.94 -16.90
C MET A 270 -13.51 -13.39 -16.46
N ALA A 271 -14.38 -13.61 -15.46
CA ALA A 271 -14.75 -14.95 -15.02
C ALA A 271 -15.49 -15.78 -16.09
N GLN A 272 -16.00 -15.12 -17.14
CA GLN A 272 -16.69 -15.79 -18.26
C GLN A 272 -15.75 -16.14 -19.41
N LEU A 273 -14.48 -15.70 -19.37
CA LEU A 273 -13.51 -15.93 -20.44
C LEU A 273 -12.93 -17.35 -20.32
N PRO A 274 -12.91 -18.14 -21.42
CA PRO A 274 -12.54 -19.55 -21.37
C PRO A 274 -11.08 -19.79 -20.99
N TYR A 275 -10.24 -18.79 -21.13
CA TYR A 275 -8.81 -18.88 -20.85
C TYR A 275 -8.44 -18.41 -19.44
N VAL A 276 -9.39 -17.91 -18.66
CA VAL A 276 -9.19 -17.53 -17.26
C VAL A 276 -9.47 -18.71 -16.35
N ALA A 277 -8.47 -19.15 -15.60
CA ALA A 277 -8.59 -20.30 -14.70
C ALA A 277 -9.04 -19.91 -13.29
N GLU A 278 -8.61 -18.75 -12.81
CA GLU A 278 -8.86 -18.28 -11.45
C GLU A 278 -8.85 -16.75 -11.40
N ILE A 279 -9.71 -16.18 -10.57
CA ILE A 279 -9.68 -14.76 -10.21
C ILE A 279 -9.68 -14.66 -8.69
N LYS A 280 -8.74 -13.92 -8.12
CA LYS A 280 -8.79 -13.60 -6.69
C LYS A 280 -9.93 -12.62 -6.43
N PRO A 281 -10.55 -12.66 -5.23
CA PRO A 281 -11.63 -11.73 -4.89
C PRO A 281 -11.23 -10.28 -5.16
N ALA A 282 -11.97 -9.60 -6.05
CA ALA A 282 -11.78 -8.19 -6.35
C ALA A 282 -12.45 -7.33 -5.27
N ALA A 283 -11.85 -7.30 -4.08
CA ALA A 283 -12.41 -6.61 -2.92
C ALA A 283 -12.27 -5.08 -3.02
N THR A 284 -11.26 -4.62 -3.75
CA THR A 284 -10.95 -3.21 -3.92
C THR A 284 -10.66 -2.87 -5.39
N ASN A 285 -9.67 -2.06 -5.67
CA ASN A 285 -9.35 -1.55 -7.01
C ASN A 285 -8.47 -2.47 -7.87
N MET A 286 -8.35 -3.76 -7.52
CA MET A 286 -7.50 -4.69 -8.27
C MET A 286 -8.26 -5.92 -8.74
N VAL A 287 -7.89 -6.40 -9.95
CA VAL A 287 -8.27 -7.70 -10.45
C VAL A 287 -7.01 -8.50 -10.73
N LEU A 288 -6.77 -9.52 -9.93
CA LEU A 288 -5.66 -10.46 -10.07
C LEU A 288 -6.20 -11.78 -10.57
N PHE A 289 -5.79 -12.19 -11.78
CA PHE A 289 -6.32 -13.36 -12.45
C PHE A 289 -5.21 -14.26 -13.01
N ARG A 290 -5.53 -15.55 -13.13
CA ARG A 290 -4.64 -16.59 -13.62
C ARG A 290 -5.17 -17.15 -14.94
N LEU A 291 -4.27 -17.33 -15.89
CA LEU A 291 -4.58 -18.01 -17.15
C LEU A 291 -4.62 -19.53 -16.95
N GLN A 292 -5.30 -20.23 -17.87
CA GLN A 292 -5.27 -21.68 -17.98
C GLN A 292 -3.85 -22.20 -18.19
N ASP A 293 -3.59 -23.44 -17.75
CA ASP A 293 -2.29 -24.08 -17.93
C ASP A 293 -1.96 -24.22 -19.44
N GLY A 294 -0.72 -23.94 -19.77
CA GLY A 294 -0.23 -23.96 -21.17
C GLY A 294 -0.28 -22.61 -21.88
N LEU A 295 -0.98 -21.61 -21.33
CA LEU A 295 -0.97 -20.25 -21.86
C LEU A 295 0.17 -19.44 -21.24
N ASP A 296 0.58 -18.35 -21.91
CA ASP A 296 1.60 -17.43 -21.41
C ASP A 296 1.03 -16.01 -21.31
N GLY A 297 1.19 -15.40 -20.13
CA GLY A 297 0.72 -14.03 -19.88
C GLY A 297 1.34 -13.00 -20.83
N SER A 298 2.55 -13.25 -21.35
CA SER A 298 3.21 -12.37 -22.30
C SER A 298 2.45 -12.26 -23.64
N ASP A 299 1.78 -13.33 -24.06
CA ASP A 299 1.01 -13.34 -25.31
C ASP A 299 -0.25 -12.49 -25.17
N LEU A 300 -0.96 -12.62 -24.03
CA LEU A 300 -2.10 -11.75 -23.73
C LEU A 300 -1.67 -10.28 -23.60
N LEU A 301 -0.53 -9.98 -22.95
CA LEU A 301 -0.03 -8.61 -22.85
C LEU A 301 0.31 -8.03 -24.24
N ALA A 302 0.92 -8.81 -25.12
CA ALA A 302 1.22 -8.40 -26.49
C ALA A 302 -0.07 -8.11 -27.27
N HIS A 303 -1.09 -8.98 -27.15
CA HIS A 303 -2.41 -8.78 -27.75
C HIS A 303 -3.05 -7.47 -27.26
N LEU A 304 -3.16 -7.27 -25.93
CA LEU A 304 -3.77 -6.08 -25.33
C LEU A 304 -3.01 -4.79 -25.68
N SER A 305 -1.69 -4.87 -25.84
CA SER A 305 -0.87 -3.74 -26.27
C SER A 305 -1.26 -3.24 -27.67
N SER A 306 -1.77 -4.09 -28.56
CA SER A 306 -2.27 -3.70 -29.87
C SER A 306 -3.52 -2.81 -29.79
N PHE A 307 -4.29 -2.92 -28.69
CA PHE A 307 -5.45 -2.07 -28.35
C PHE A 307 -5.07 -0.81 -27.57
N GLY A 308 -3.75 -0.56 -27.34
CA GLY A 308 -3.28 0.54 -26.51
C GLY A 308 -3.55 0.32 -25.02
N ILE A 309 -3.63 -0.91 -24.56
CA ILE A 309 -3.89 -1.32 -23.18
C ILE A 309 -2.60 -1.87 -22.55
N GLN A 310 -2.34 -1.47 -21.32
CA GLN A 310 -1.19 -1.97 -20.55
C GLN A 310 -1.67 -2.63 -19.24
N LEU A 311 -1.29 -3.89 -19.05
CA LEU A 311 -1.38 -4.63 -17.80
C LEU A 311 0.01 -5.00 -17.30
N ILE A 312 0.09 -5.66 -16.14
CA ILE A 312 1.34 -6.21 -15.63
C ILE A 312 1.21 -7.72 -15.38
N ALA A 313 2.21 -8.50 -15.81
CA ALA A 313 2.37 -9.88 -15.37
C ALA A 313 3.02 -9.91 -13.98
N MET A 314 2.41 -10.65 -13.06
CA MET A 314 2.98 -10.94 -11.74
C MET A 314 3.94 -12.13 -11.81
N ASP A 315 3.64 -13.09 -12.69
CA ASP A 315 4.49 -14.19 -13.12
C ASP A 315 4.01 -14.68 -14.51
N ARG A 316 4.41 -15.86 -14.93
CA ARG A 316 4.05 -16.43 -16.24
C ARG A 316 2.53 -16.56 -16.46
N TYR A 317 1.79 -16.88 -15.39
CA TYR A 317 0.36 -17.22 -15.46
C TYR A 317 -0.53 -16.16 -14.83
N TRP A 318 -0.03 -15.43 -13.84
CA TRP A 318 -0.78 -14.43 -13.10
C TRP A 318 -0.59 -13.03 -13.69
N LEU A 319 -1.71 -12.38 -13.99
CA LEU A 319 -1.75 -10.99 -14.44
C LEU A 319 -2.60 -10.15 -13.50
N ARG A 320 -2.32 -8.85 -13.50
CA ARG A 320 -3.03 -7.89 -12.65
C ARG A 320 -3.48 -6.68 -13.46
N ALA A 321 -4.75 -6.29 -13.30
CA ALA A 321 -5.29 -4.99 -13.66
C ALA A 321 -5.55 -4.17 -12.39
N VAL A 322 -5.17 -2.91 -12.38
CA VAL A 322 -5.43 -1.98 -11.27
C VAL A 322 -6.26 -0.81 -11.80
N LEU A 323 -7.40 -0.57 -11.15
CA LEU A 323 -8.32 0.52 -11.47
C LEU A 323 -7.91 1.76 -10.68
N HIS A 324 -8.00 2.90 -11.32
CA HIS A 324 -7.68 4.21 -10.73
C HIS A 324 -8.34 5.32 -11.56
N TYR A 325 -8.34 6.56 -11.09
CA TYR A 325 -9.13 7.63 -11.68
C TYR A 325 -8.73 8.02 -13.12
N ASP A 326 -7.51 7.68 -13.59
CA ASP A 326 -7.10 7.91 -14.99
C ASP A 326 -7.64 6.85 -15.97
N VAL A 327 -8.33 5.80 -15.48
CA VAL A 327 -8.99 4.77 -16.27
C VAL A 327 -10.47 4.73 -15.92
N GLY A 328 -11.27 5.36 -16.80
CA GLY A 328 -12.72 5.45 -16.65
C GLY A 328 -13.45 4.30 -17.36
N ASP A 329 -14.77 4.45 -17.51
CA ASP A 329 -15.64 3.43 -18.08
C ASP A 329 -15.26 3.10 -19.55
N ALA A 330 -14.80 4.11 -20.33
CA ALA A 330 -14.36 3.91 -21.70
C ALA A 330 -13.08 3.05 -21.78
N GLU A 331 -12.13 3.25 -20.89
CA GLU A 331 -10.90 2.46 -20.80
C GLU A 331 -11.21 1.04 -20.32
N VAL A 332 -12.11 0.87 -19.35
CA VAL A 332 -12.57 -0.44 -18.86
C VAL A 332 -13.29 -1.20 -19.98
N GLN A 333 -14.17 -0.54 -20.75
CA GLN A 333 -14.83 -1.17 -21.89
C GLN A 333 -13.80 -1.63 -22.95
N ARG A 334 -12.82 -0.79 -23.27
CA ARG A 334 -11.73 -1.15 -24.20
C ARG A 334 -10.95 -2.37 -23.71
N LEU A 335 -10.66 -2.45 -22.41
CA LEU A 335 -10.00 -3.62 -21.80
C LEU A 335 -10.88 -4.87 -21.94
N THR A 336 -12.17 -4.74 -21.65
CA THR A 336 -13.15 -5.83 -21.78
C THR A 336 -13.22 -6.36 -23.22
N ASP A 337 -13.29 -5.46 -24.21
CA ASP A 337 -13.33 -5.83 -25.64
C ASP A 337 -12.01 -6.48 -26.09
N GLY A 338 -10.88 -5.94 -25.63
CA GLY A 338 -9.57 -6.52 -25.92
C GLY A 338 -9.40 -7.92 -25.33
N LEU A 339 -9.86 -8.12 -24.09
CA LEU A 339 -9.85 -9.45 -23.46
C LEU A 339 -10.76 -10.44 -24.23
N ALA A 340 -11.98 -10.01 -24.59
CA ALA A 340 -12.93 -10.86 -25.32
C ALA A 340 -12.46 -11.26 -26.72
N SER A 341 -11.60 -10.46 -27.34
CA SER A 341 -11.08 -10.70 -28.69
C SER A 341 -9.82 -11.57 -28.74
N TRP A 342 -9.27 -11.97 -27.59
CA TRP A 342 -8.08 -12.82 -27.56
C TRP A 342 -8.45 -14.28 -27.89
N GLU A 343 -8.02 -14.73 -29.06
CA GLU A 343 -8.15 -16.12 -29.53
C GLU A 343 -6.95 -16.94 -29.04
N ILE A 344 -7.21 -18.16 -28.55
CA ILE A 344 -6.21 -19.07 -27.95
C ILE A 344 -5.74 -20.06 -29.01
#